data_fa81ca805cb50817666565f46251a089
#
_entry.id   fa81ca805cb50817666565f46251a089
#
_cell.length_a   1.000
_cell.length_b   1.000
_cell.length_c   1.000
_cell.angle_alpha   90.00
_cell.angle_beta   90.00
_cell.angle_gamma   90.00
#
_symmetry.space_group_name_H-M   'P 1'
#
loop_
_entity.id
_entity.type
_entity.pdbx_description
1 polymer ?
#
loop_
_entity_poly.entity_id
_entity_poly.type
_entity_poly.pdbx_seq_one_letter_code
_entity_poly.pdbx_strand_id
1 'polypeptide(L)'
;MHAWQAVERGHEVVQIEREAEARGASLRNFGQIWVSGRAVGEELDTALRARELWEEIGGRVPALGFRANGSLTPVRGDLERAVAEAAVARPDAALRGRKLLTPAEARALNPALRGEFDAALYCERDAAVEPRTAQLALRAELLKHPNYTFLPGREVREVVGEGAVRDDHGDVHTGDVVVLCTGAWLGGLVRELAGPDLPVRRVRLQMMQTDPLGEPLPTSVADADSFRYYPAYASEALDELNASRPQAEIAAAHRMQLLMVQRADGGLTIGDTHEYEHPFAFDTVEDPYDHLTRVVESLLGRPLPKVRRRWAGVYAQCTDPGRVVHRQQVRDGVWLVTGPGGRGMTCSPAIAEQTANELGW
;
A
#
# COMPACT_ATOMS: atom_id res chain seq x y z
N MET A 1 -5.04 -6.22 -10.95
CA MET A 1 -6.42 -5.76 -10.70
C MET A 1 -7.16 -5.35 -11.97
N HIS A 2 -6.57 -4.60 -12.93
CA HIS A 2 -7.26 -4.29 -14.20
C HIS A 2 -7.62 -5.57 -14.98
N ALA A 3 -6.69 -6.52 -15.12
CA ALA A 3 -6.99 -7.82 -15.73
C ALA A 3 -8.14 -8.56 -15.00
N TRP A 4 -8.17 -8.50 -13.66
CA TRP A 4 -9.27 -9.06 -12.88
C TRP A 4 -10.60 -8.42 -13.25
N GLN A 5 -10.69 -7.10 -13.25
CA GLN A 5 -11.92 -6.38 -13.60
C GLN A 5 -12.38 -6.67 -15.03
N ALA A 6 -11.45 -6.74 -15.99
CA ALA A 6 -11.79 -7.02 -17.38
C ALA A 6 -12.32 -8.46 -17.57
N VAL A 7 -11.65 -9.46 -16.96
CA VAL A 7 -12.11 -10.86 -17.02
C VAL A 7 -13.48 -11.04 -16.36
N GLU A 8 -13.70 -10.42 -15.17
CA GLU A 8 -15.00 -10.48 -14.49
C GLU A 8 -16.15 -9.85 -15.31
N ARG A 9 -15.83 -8.94 -16.20
CA ARG A 9 -16.79 -8.31 -17.12
C ARG A 9 -16.93 -9.04 -18.47
N GLY A 10 -16.23 -10.17 -18.62
CA GLY A 10 -16.34 -11.03 -19.80
C GLY A 10 -15.42 -10.67 -20.97
N HIS A 11 -14.47 -9.74 -20.78
CA HIS A 11 -13.51 -9.37 -21.81
C HIS A 11 -12.42 -10.43 -21.99
N GLU A 12 -11.90 -10.53 -23.21
CA GLU A 12 -10.66 -11.24 -23.48
C GLU A 12 -9.46 -10.36 -23.05
N VAL A 13 -8.51 -10.94 -22.32
CA VAL A 13 -7.40 -10.21 -21.71
C VAL A 13 -6.07 -10.87 -22.02
N VAL A 14 -5.15 -10.10 -22.60
CA VAL A 14 -3.74 -10.45 -22.70
C VAL A 14 -2.96 -9.58 -21.71
N GLN A 15 -2.40 -10.18 -20.67
CA GLN A 15 -1.53 -9.48 -19.73
C GLN A 15 -0.07 -9.75 -20.05
N ILE A 16 0.67 -8.70 -20.38
CA ILE A 16 2.10 -8.74 -20.69
C ILE A 16 2.87 -8.23 -19.46
N GLU A 17 3.85 -9.01 -18.99
CA GLU A 17 4.68 -8.65 -17.82
C GLU A 17 6.16 -8.76 -18.22
N ARG A 18 6.91 -7.70 -18.02
CA ARG A 18 8.33 -7.60 -18.36
C ARG A 18 9.19 -8.64 -17.61
N GLU A 19 8.88 -8.85 -16.35
CA GLU A 19 9.58 -9.81 -15.52
C GLU A 19 8.89 -11.20 -15.61
N ALA A 20 9.57 -12.25 -15.20
CA ALA A 20 8.94 -13.57 -15.07
C ALA A 20 7.75 -13.53 -14.10
N GLU A 21 7.83 -12.66 -13.11
CA GLU A 21 6.81 -12.37 -12.10
C GLU A 21 6.94 -10.93 -11.65
N ALA A 22 5.87 -10.33 -11.09
CA ALA A 22 5.93 -9.01 -10.51
C ALA A 22 7.10 -8.87 -9.50
N ARG A 23 7.89 -7.79 -9.63
CA ARG A 23 9.06 -7.50 -8.77
C ARG A 23 9.03 -6.12 -8.13
N GLY A 24 8.08 -5.29 -8.51
CA GLY A 24 7.97 -3.90 -8.07
C GLY A 24 7.26 -3.73 -6.72
N ALA A 25 6.63 -2.56 -6.55
CA ALA A 25 5.94 -2.15 -5.33
C ALA A 25 4.87 -3.13 -4.85
N SER A 26 4.23 -3.85 -5.77
CA SER A 26 3.17 -4.82 -5.46
C SER A 26 3.62 -5.96 -4.51
N LEU A 27 4.92 -6.27 -4.47
CA LEU A 27 5.51 -7.29 -3.59
C LEU A 27 6.30 -6.70 -2.42
N ARG A 28 6.67 -5.41 -2.50
CA ARG A 28 7.60 -4.75 -1.58
C ARG A 28 6.88 -3.78 -0.65
N ASN A 29 5.72 -4.20 -0.13
CA ASN A 29 4.85 -3.43 0.74
C ASN A 29 4.40 -4.26 1.95
N PHE A 30 3.61 -3.66 2.85
CA PHE A 30 3.10 -4.31 4.06
C PHE A 30 1.97 -5.31 3.80
N GLY A 31 1.34 -5.29 2.65
CA GLY A 31 0.08 -6.00 2.42
C GLY A 31 -1.10 -5.40 3.20
N GLN A 32 -0.98 -4.19 3.72
CA GLN A 32 -2.05 -3.52 4.43
C GLN A 32 -3.09 -2.93 3.48
N ILE A 33 -4.35 -3.14 3.85
CA ILE A 33 -5.51 -2.43 3.31
C ILE A 33 -5.84 -1.38 4.36
N TRP A 34 -5.23 -0.20 4.19
CA TRP A 34 -5.15 0.86 5.20
C TRP A 34 -6.19 1.94 4.94
N VAL A 35 -7.36 1.82 5.59
CA VAL A 35 -8.47 2.78 5.49
C VAL A 35 -8.27 3.93 6.47
N SER A 36 -7.69 3.63 7.64
CA SER A 36 -7.57 4.56 8.78
C SER A 36 -6.84 5.85 8.44
N GLY A 37 -5.80 5.81 7.59
CA GLY A 37 -4.97 6.97 7.26
C GLY A 37 -5.44 7.80 6.06
N ARG A 38 -6.53 7.45 5.37
CA ARG A 38 -6.92 8.07 4.10
C ARG A 38 -7.62 9.41 4.29
N ALA A 39 -7.30 10.39 3.42
CA ALA A 39 -7.97 11.70 3.43
C ALA A 39 -9.47 11.55 3.14
N VAL A 40 -10.30 12.41 3.75
CA VAL A 40 -11.73 12.47 3.47
C VAL A 40 -11.95 12.89 2.02
N GLY A 41 -13.00 12.37 1.40
CA GLY A 41 -13.32 12.54 -0.02
C GLY A 41 -12.88 11.36 -0.87
N GLU A 42 -12.48 11.59 -2.10
CA GLU A 42 -12.17 10.55 -3.10
C GLU A 42 -11.22 9.46 -2.56
N GLU A 43 -10.22 9.83 -1.76
CA GLU A 43 -9.26 8.86 -1.23
C GLU A 43 -9.92 7.89 -0.24
N LEU A 44 -10.73 8.39 0.68
CA LEU A 44 -11.45 7.55 1.64
C LEU A 44 -12.51 6.70 0.94
N ASP A 45 -13.28 7.29 0.04
CA ASP A 45 -14.34 6.58 -0.70
C ASP A 45 -13.73 5.43 -1.53
N THR A 46 -12.62 5.71 -2.22
CA THR A 46 -11.87 4.69 -2.97
C THR A 46 -11.34 3.58 -2.04
N ALA A 47 -10.83 3.95 -0.86
CA ALA A 47 -10.28 2.97 0.09
C ALA A 47 -11.38 2.11 0.72
N LEU A 48 -12.54 2.66 1.05
CA LEU A 48 -13.69 1.93 1.56
C LEU A 48 -14.22 0.94 0.50
N ARG A 49 -14.42 1.41 -0.73
CA ARG A 49 -14.84 0.53 -1.83
C ARG A 49 -13.80 -0.57 -2.08
N ALA A 50 -12.53 -0.22 -2.09
CA ALA A 50 -11.45 -1.20 -2.25
C ALA A 50 -11.42 -2.24 -1.13
N ARG A 51 -11.73 -1.83 0.11
CA ARG A 51 -11.81 -2.75 1.26
C ARG A 51 -12.89 -3.81 1.08
N GLU A 52 -14.06 -3.41 0.54
CA GLU A 52 -15.15 -4.33 0.20
C GLU A 52 -14.70 -5.31 -0.90
N LEU A 53 -14.14 -4.79 -1.98
CA LEU A 53 -13.64 -5.61 -3.09
C LEU A 53 -12.54 -6.58 -2.64
N TRP A 54 -11.63 -6.17 -1.74
CA TRP A 54 -10.63 -7.08 -1.18
C TRP A 54 -11.25 -8.22 -0.38
N GLU A 55 -12.32 -7.96 0.36
CA GLU A 55 -13.06 -8.99 1.11
C GLU A 55 -13.75 -9.97 0.15
N GLU A 56 -14.42 -9.46 -0.88
CA GLU A 56 -15.07 -10.28 -1.91
C GLU A 56 -14.05 -11.18 -2.64
N ILE A 57 -12.93 -10.58 -3.10
CA ILE A 57 -11.86 -11.32 -3.77
C ILE A 57 -11.21 -12.32 -2.82
N GLY A 58 -10.99 -11.93 -1.56
CA GLY A 58 -10.41 -12.81 -0.52
C GLY A 58 -11.28 -14.03 -0.21
N GLY A 59 -12.61 -13.86 -0.25
CA GLY A 59 -13.56 -14.96 -0.11
C GLY A 59 -13.50 -15.96 -1.29
N ARG A 60 -13.21 -15.48 -2.49
CA ARG A 60 -13.07 -16.30 -3.70
C ARG A 60 -11.68 -16.91 -3.85
N VAL A 61 -10.64 -16.20 -3.39
CA VAL A 61 -9.22 -16.58 -3.53
C VAL A 61 -8.56 -16.62 -2.15
N PRO A 62 -8.79 -17.66 -1.33
CA PRO A 62 -8.24 -17.76 0.03
C PRO A 62 -6.71 -17.64 0.10
N ALA A 63 -6.00 -18.04 -0.96
CA ALA A 63 -4.54 -17.95 -1.07
C ALA A 63 -4.01 -16.49 -1.08
N LEU A 64 -4.87 -15.48 -1.22
CA LEU A 64 -4.51 -14.08 -0.97
C LEU A 64 -4.10 -13.82 0.48
N GLY A 65 -4.55 -14.66 1.42
CA GLY A 65 -4.34 -14.46 2.84
C GLY A 65 -5.03 -13.19 3.35
N PHE A 66 -6.23 -12.88 2.82
CA PHE A 66 -7.01 -11.73 3.29
C PHE A 66 -7.43 -11.93 4.75
N ARG A 67 -7.23 -10.90 5.56
CA ARG A 67 -7.62 -10.85 6.96
C ARG A 67 -8.26 -9.51 7.29
N ALA A 68 -9.51 -9.53 7.74
CA ALA A 68 -10.20 -8.37 8.33
C ALA A 68 -9.72 -8.19 9.78
N ASN A 69 -8.45 -7.83 9.95
CA ASN A 69 -7.76 -7.90 11.24
C ASN A 69 -7.70 -6.56 12.00
N GLY A 70 -8.20 -5.49 11.41
CA GLY A 70 -8.12 -4.16 12.01
C GLY A 70 -6.70 -3.67 12.24
N SER A 71 -6.59 -2.50 12.85
CA SER A 71 -5.29 -1.96 13.27
C SER A 71 -5.37 -1.30 14.64
N LEU A 72 -4.24 -1.28 15.37
CA LEU A 72 -4.04 -0.58 16.62
C LEU A 72 -2.91 0.44 16.46
N THR A 73 -3.13 1.66 16.94
CA THR A 73 -2.10 2.68 17.14
C THR A 73 -2.03 3.01 18.62
N PRO A 74 -1.13 2.36 19.40
CA PRO A 74 -0.89 2.70 20.80
C PRO A 74 -0.38 4.14 20.93
N VAL A 75 -0.87 4.87 21.94
CA VAL A 75 -0.53 6.28 22.20
C VAL A 75 -0.03 6.45 23.61
N ARG A 76 0.89 7.42 23.80
CA ARG A 76 1.56 7.71 25.08
C ARG A 76 1.49 9.19 25.43
N GLY A 77 1.05 9.46 26.64
CA GLY A 77 0.89 10.81 27.17
C GLY A 77 -0.27 11.56 26.52
N ASP A 78 -0.57 12.72 27.09
CA ASP A 78 -1.77 13.50 26.77
C ASP A 78 -1.80 14.01 25.33
N LEU A 79 -0.64 14.38 24.77
CA LEU A 79 -0.56 14.94 23.41
C LEU A 79 -0.96 13.91 22.33
N GLU A 80 -0.40 12.69 22.35
CA GLU A 80 -0.77 11.65 21.39
C GLU A 80 -2.23 11.19 21.60
N ARG A 81 -2.65 11.10 22.86
CA ARG A 81 -4.01 10.76 23.24
C ARG A 81 -5.01 11.78 22.68
N ALA A 82 -4.73 13.08 22.79
CA ALA A 82 -5.56 14.13 22.24
C ALA A 82 -5.76 13.98 20.71
N VAL A 83 -4.72 13.60 19.97
CA VAL A 83 -4.84 13.33 18.53
C VAL A 83 -5.76 12.13 18.27
N ALA A 84 -5.62 11.06 19.04
CA ALA A 84 -6.47 9.88 18.92
C ALA A 84 -7.94 10.20 19.27
N GLU A 85 -8.19 10.99 20.31
CA GLU A 85 -9.53 11.47 20.69
C GLU A 85 -10.14 12.36 19.59
N ALA A 86 -9.36 13.31 19.05
CA ALA A 86 -9.78 14.11 17.91
C ALA A 86 -10.13 13.24 16.69
N ALA A 87 -9.36 12.18 16.42
CA ALA A 87 -9.62 11.25 15.32
C ALA A 87 -10.94 10.47 15.51
N VAL A 88 -11.30 10.11 16.73
CA VAL A 88 -12.58 9.42 17.05
C VAL A 88 -13.76 10.39 17.02
N ALA A 89 -13.55 11.66 17.34
CA ALA A 89 -14.59 12.68 17.30
C ALA A 89 -14.96 13.16 15.88
N ARG A 90 -14.21 12.79 14.86
CA ARG A 90 -14.48 13.20 13.47
C ARG A 90 -15.76 12.59 12.93
N PRO A 91 -16.49 13.31 12.05
CA PRO A 91 -17.71 12.78 11.41
C PRO A 91 -17.50 11.47 10.64
N ASP A 92 -16.30 11.27 10.07
CA ASP A 92 -15.92 10.07 9.30
C ASP A 92 -15.42 8.90 10.16
N ALA A 93 -15.36 9.04 11.48
CA ALA A 93 -14.83 8.03 12.38
C ALA A 93 -15.60 6.69 12.30
N ALA A 94 -16.93 6.76 12.21
CA ALA A 94 -17.78 5.58 12.10
C ALA A 94 -17.56 4.82 10.78
N LEU A 95 -17.30 5.51 9.67
CA LEU A 95 -17.00 4.88 8.38
C LEU A 95 -15.71 4.04 8.43
N ARG A 96 -14.76 4.44 9.27
CA ARG A 96 -13.48 3.73 9.49
C ARG A 96 -13.56 2.69 10.60
N GLY A 97 -14.64 2.67 11.40
CA GLY A 97 -14.77 1.87 12.61
C GLY A 97 -13.76 2.27 13.68
N ARG A 98 -13.52 3.60 13.86
CA ARG A 98 -12.57 4.13 14.86
C ARG A 98 -13.14 4.06 16.27
N LYS A 99 -12.32 3.60 17.19
CA LYS A 99 -12.60 3.56 18.63
C LYS A 99 -11.31 3.86 19.41
N LEU A 100 -11.42 4.61 20.50
CA LEU A 100 -10.32 4.73 21.46
C LEU A 100 -10.50 3.64 22.51
N LEU A 101 -9.49 2.80 22.66
CA LEU A 101 -9.48 1.67 23.57
C LEU A 101 -8.58 1.94 24.77
N THR A 102 -8.97 1.43 25.92
CA THR A 102 -8.07 1.31 27.08
C THR A 102 -6.95 0.30 26.78
N PRO A 103 -5.82 0.36 27.53
CA PRO A 103 -4.76 -0.64 27.37
C PRO A 103 -5.23 -2.08 27.56
N ALA A 104 -6.19 -2.31 28.45
CA ALA A 104 -6.75 -3.64 28.70
C ALA A 104 -7.54 -4.15 27.48
N GLU A 105 -8.40 -3.32 26.88
CA GLU A 105 -9.15 -3.66 25.67
C GLU A 105 -8.22 -3.87 24.47
N ALA A 106 -7.21 -3.01 24.30
CA ALA A 106 -6.24 -3.14 23.22
C ALA A 106 -5.43 -4.45 23.34
N ARG A 107 -5.00 -4.82 24.56
CA ARG A 107 -4.31 -6.08 24.82
C ARG A 107 -5.23 -7.31 24.70
N ALA A 108 -6.52 -7.16 24.95
CA ALA A 108 -7.49 -8.23 24.65
C ALA A 108 -7.59 -8.53 23.16
N LEU A 109 -7.48 -7.50 22.29
CA LEU A 109 -7.43 -7.66 20.83
C LEU A 109 -6.06 -8.13 20.34
N ASN A 110 -4.98 -7.62 20.95
CA ASN A 110 -3.60 -7.94 20.54
C ASN A 110 -2.70 -8.18 21.78
N PRO A 111 -2.66 -9.40 22.31
CA PRO A 111 -1.87 -9.73 23.50
C PRO A 111 -0.36 -9.57 23.36
N ALA A 112 0.14 -9.46 22.13
CA ALA A 112 1.57 -9.23 21.87
C ALA A 112 2.02 -7.80 22.25
N LEU A 113 1.10 -6.84 22.41
CA LEU A 113 1.39 -5.46 22.80
C LEU A 113 1.55 -5.35 24.33
N ARG A 114 2.73 -5.74 24.84
CA ARG A 114 3.02 -5.75 26.28
C ARG A 114 3.71 -4.48 26.78
N GLY A 115 4.20 -3.64 25.86
CA GLY A 115 4.83 -2.37 26.21
C GLY A 115 3.84 -1.40 26.84
N GLU A 116 4.39 -0.32 27.44
CA GLU A 116 3.58 0.70 28.10
C GLU A 116 2.94 1.65 27.09
N PHE A 117 1.64 1.90 27.24
CA PHE A 117 0.86 2.90 26.51
C PHE A 117 -0.41 3.24 27.29
N ASP A 118 -0.98 4.43 27.06
CA ASP A 118 -2.08 4.97 27.86
C ASP A 118 -3.45 4.72 27.23
N ALA A 119 -3.49 4.58 25.89
CA ALA A 119 -4.66 4.21 25.13
C ALA A 119 -4.21 3.66 23.75
N ALA A 120 -5.15 3.15 22.96
CA ALA A 120 -4.88 2.78 21.59
C ALA A 120 -6.03 3.20 20.67
N LEU A 121 -5.72 3.85 19.54
CA LEU A 121 -6.69 4.07 18.50
C LEU A 121 -6.85 2.76 17.71
N TYR A 122 -8.06 2.20 17.72
CA TYR A 122 -8.45 1.05 16.92
C TYR A 122 -9.16 1.49 15.67
N CYS A 123 -8.85 0.86 14.54
CA CYS A 123 -9.57 1.02 13.29
C CYS A 123 -10.00 -0.36 12.76
N GLU A 124 -11.31 -0.63 12.82
CA GLU A 124 -11.90 -1.92 12.47
C GLU A 124 -11.85 -2.21 10.98
N ARG A 125 -11.93 -1.17 10.15
CA ARG A 125 -11.99 -1.32 8.68
C ARG A 125 -10.64 -1.63 8.04
N ASP A 126 -9.54 -1.51 8.76
CA ASP A 126 -8.24 -1.92 8.25
C ASP A 126 -8.17 -3.44 8.11
N ALA A 127 -7.40 -3.90 7.13
CA ALA A 127 -7.23 -5.31 6.82
C ALA A 127 -5.81 -5.59 6.30
N ALA A 128 -5.51 -6.84 6.03
CA ALA A 128 -4.23 -7.24 5.44
C ALA A 128 -4.40 -8.38 4.43
N VAL A 129 -3.44 -8.46 3.50
CA VAL A 129 -3.22 -9.59 2.59
C VAL A 129 -1.75 -10.02 2.65
N GLU A 130 -1.40 -11.14 2.02
CA GLU A 130 -0.01 -11.57 1.90
C GLU A 130 0.63 -11.01 0.61
N PRO A 131 1.39 -9.88 0.67
CA PRO A 131 1.80 -9.16 -0.54
C PRO A 131 2.68 -10.01 -1.47
N ARG A 132 3.49 -10.93 -0.90
CA ARG A 132 4.42 -11.75 -1.69
C ARG A 132 3.75 -12.89 -2.45
N THR A 133 2.57 -13.30 -2.06
CA THR A 133 1.81 -14.41 -2.66
C THR A 133 0.51 -13.96 -3.31
N ALA A 134 -0.02 -12.80 -2.93
CA ALA A 134 -1.33 -12.32 -3.40
C ALA A 134 -1.41 -12.20 -4.93
N GLN A 135 -0.38 -11.68 -5.58
CA GLN A 135 -0.37 -11.57 -7.04
C GLN A 135 -0.31 -12.92 -7.75
N LEU A 136 0.47 -13.86 -7.22
CA LEU A 136 0.52 -15.23 -7.72
C LEU A 136 -0.84 -15.91 -7.59
N ALA A 137 -1.51 -15.71 -6.45
CA ALA A 137 -2.83 -16.28 -6.19
C ALA A 137 -3.90 -15.70 -7.15
N LEU A 138 -3.90 -14.37 -7.35
CA LEU A 138 -4.80 -13.72 -8.30
C LEU A 138 -4.56 -14.22 -9.73
N ARG A 139 -3.31 -14.31 -10.16
CA ARG A 139 -2.97 -14.81 -11.49
C ARG A 139 -3.36 -16.28 -11.65
N ALA A 140 -3.13 -17.11 -10.64
CA ALA A 140 -3.55 -18.52 -10.68
C ALA A 140 -5.08 -18.65 -10.82
N GLU A 141 -5.86 -17.75 -10.23
CA GLU A 141 -7.30 -17.71 -10.43
C GLU A 141 -7.66 -17.26 -11.84
N LEU A 142 -7.06 -16.18 -12.34
CA LEU A 142 -7.29 -15.68 -13.69
C LEU A 142 -6.95 -16.72 -14.76
N LEU A 143 -5.89 -17.51 -14.57
CA LEU A 143 -5.49 -18.57 -15.52
C LEU A 143 -6.53 -19.71 -15.65
N LYS A 144 -7.53 -19.78 -14.79
CA LYS A 144 -8.65 -20.72 -14.92
C LYS A 144 -9.68 -20.25 -15.96
N HIS A 145 -9.66 -18.97 -16.34
CA HIS A 145 -10.58 -18.39 -17.30
C HIS A 145 -10.04 -18.54 -18.73
N PRO A 146 -10.85 -19.04 -19.68
CA PRO A 146 -10.42 -19.26 -21.07
C PRO A 146 -10.11 -17.96 -21.82
N ASN A 147 -10.64 -16.83 -21.34
CA ASN A 147 -10.45 -15.48 -21.89
C ASN A 147 -9.27 -14.72 -21.27
N TYR A 148 -8.38 -15.38 -20.53
CA TYR A 148 -7.19 -14.74 -19.95
C TYR A 148 -5.90 -15.41 -20.42
N THR A 149 -5.00 -14.60 -20.96
CA THR A 149 -3.65 -15.01 -21.34
C THR A 149 -2.60 -14.21 -20.58
N PHE A 150 -1.60 -14.89 -20.03
CA PHE A 150 -0.47 -14.28 -19.35
C PHE A 150 0.83 -14.51 -20.11
N LEU A 151 1.54 -13.44 -20.44
CA LEU A 151 2.80 -13.45 -21.20
C LEU A 151 3.92 -12.88 -20.31
N PRO A 152 4.60 -13.72 -19.50
CA PRO A 152 5.74 -13.29 -18.67
C PRO A 152 7.02 -13.14 -19.48
N GLY A 153 7.96 -12.31 -18.97
CA GLY A 153 9.28 -12.11 -19.56
C GLY A 153 9.23 -11.36 -20.90
N ARG A 154 8.21 -10.51 -21.09
CA ARG A 154 8.02 -9.71 -22.32
C ARG A 154 7.81 -8.24 -21.96
N GLU A 155 8.62 -7.37 -22.51
CA GLU A 155 8.50 -5.93 -22.30
C GLU A 155 7.83 -5.26 -23.51
N VAL A 156 6.74 -4.54 -23.28
CA VAL A 156 6.14 -3.70 -24.33
C VAL A 156 7.08 -2.54 -24.65
N ARG A 157 7.49 -2.43 -25.90
CA ARG A 157 8.51 -1.49 -26.38
C ARG A 157 7.95 -0.35 -27.22
N GLU A 158 6.78 -0.55 -27.84
CA GLU A 158 6.25 0.38 -28.82
C GLU A 158 4.72 0.31 -28.87
N VAL A 159 4.07 1.44 -29.14
CA VAL A 159 2.69 1.52 -29.58
C VAL A 159 2.72 1.63 -31.11
N VAL A 160 2.24 0.60 -31.80
CA VAL A 160 2.35 0.49 -33.27
C VAL A 160 1.07 0.93 -34.01
N GLY A 161 -0.01 1.22 -33.27
CA GLY A 161 -1.30 1.65 -33.83
C GLY A 161 -2.34 1.85 -32.74
N GLU A 162 -3.56 2.12 -33.12
CA GLU A 162 -4.69 2.21 -32.20
C GLU A 162 -4.89 0.85 -31.51
N GLY A 163 -4.84 0.86 -30.16
CA GLY A 163 -4.98 -0.36 -29.37
C GLY A 163 -3.93 -1.45 -29.66
N ALA A 164 -2.80 -1.14 -30.32
CA ALA A 164 -1.79 -2.11 -30.71
C ALA A 164 -0.43 -1.80 -30.12
N VAL A 165 0.20 -2.81 -29.51
CA VAL A 165 1.54 -2.72 -28.90
C VAL A 165 2.44 -3.82 -29.43
N ARG A 166 3.75 -3.53 -29.51
CA ARG A 166 4.80 -4.51 -29.82
C ARG A 166 5.66 -4.77 -28.61
N ASP A 167 5.92 -6.05 -28.37
CA ASP A 167 6.84 -6.47 -27.32
C ASP A 167 8.29 -6.61 -27.82
N ASP A 168 9.22 -6.90 -26.91
CA ASP A 168 10.66 -7.06 -27.20
C ASP A 168 11.00 -8.38 -27.90
N HIS A 169 10.03 -9.29 -28.07
CA HIS A 169 10.16 -10.47 -28.94
C HIS A 169 9.76 -10.15 -30.39
N GLY A 170 9.21 -8.95 -30.65
CA GLY A 170 8.73 -8.52 -31.96
C GLY A 170 7.25 -8.86 -32.24
N ASP A 171 6.57 -9.53 -31.31
CA ASP A 171 5.17 -9.87 -31.45
C ASP A 171 4.28 -8.62 -31.27
N VAL A 172 3.23 -8.53 -32.07
CA VAL A 172 2.23 -7.46 -31.99
C VAL A 172 0.97 -7.99 -31.33
N HIS A 173 0.53 -7.29 -30.30
CA HIS A 173 -0.69 -7.59 -29.54
C HIS A 173 -1.70 -6.46 -29.79
N THR A 174 -2.92 -6.82 -30.18
CA THR A 174 -4.00 -5.88 -30.48
C THR A 174 -5.17 -6.10 -29.56
N GLY A 175 -5.86 -5.02 -29.19
CA GLY A 175 -7.08 -5.03 -28.41
C GLY A 175 -7.83 -3.71 -28.60
N ASP A 176 -9.08 -3.65 -28.19
CA ASP A 176 -9.87 -2.41 -28.20
C ASP A 176 -9.28 -1.35 -27.25
N VAL A 177 -8.66 -1.80 -26.16
CA VAL A 177 -8.02 -0.94 -25.16
C VAL A 177 -6.72 -1.58 -24.67
N VAL A 178 -5.69 -0.75 -24.55
CA VAL A 178 -4.42 -1.07 -23.88
C VAL A 178 -4.31 -0.25 -22.60
N VAL A 179 -4.03 -0.90 -21.47
CA VAL A 179 -3.79 -0.24 -20.19
C VAL A 179 -2.36 -0.46 -19.72
N LEU A 180 -1.55 0.61 -19.76
CA LEU A 180 -0.16 0.60 -19.32
C LEU A 180 -0.11 0.79 -17.80
N CYS A 181 0.14 -0.28 -17.05
CA CYS A 181 0.25 -0.30 -15.59
C CYS A 181 1.72 -0.44 -15.15
N THR A 182 2.57 0.48 -15.54
CA THR A 182 4.05 0.38 -15.43
C THR A 182 4.59 0.64 -14.01
N GLY A 183 3.73 1.01 -13.06
CA GLY A 183 4.13 1.33 -11.69
C GLY A 183 5.16 2.46 -11.63
N ALA A 184 6.31 2.21 -11.01
CA ALA A 184 7.38 3.22 -10.86
C ALA A 184 8.32 3.32 -12.07
N TRP A 185 8.06 2.59 -13.15
CA TRP A 185 8.82 2.66 -14.38
C TRP A 185 8.29 3.79 -15.26
N LEU A 186 8.85 4.99 -15.10
CA LEU A 186 8.43 6.23 -15.75
C LEU A 186 9.35 6.67 -16.90
N GLY A 187 10.33 5.84 -17.25
CA GLY A 187 11.24 6.04 -18.38
C GLY A 187 10.79 5.29 -19.63
N GLY A 188 11.63 5.32 -20.70
CA GLY A 188 11.37 4.62 -21.97
C GLY A 188 10.01 4.97 -22.54
N LEU A 189 9.22 3.94 -22.91
CA LEU A 189 7.92 4.10 -23.54
C LEU A 189 6.97 5.04 -22.82
N VAL A 190 6.95 5.02 -21.48
CA VAL A 190 6.08 5.91 -20.70
C VAL A 190 6.44 7.38 -20.94
N ARG A 191 7.74 7.70 -20.91
CA ARG A 191 8.22 9.06 -21.17
C ARG A 191 7.97 9.50 -22.62
N GLU A 192 8.12 8.61 -23.57
CA GLU A 192 7.85 8.88 -24.99
C GLU A 192 6.38 9.18 -25.24
N LEU A 193 5.47 8.47 -24.55
CA LEU A 193 4.03 8.61 -24.71
C LEU A 193 3.42 9.76 -23.92
N ALA A 194 3.77 9.87 -22.65
CA ALA A 194 3.18 10.84 -21.70
C ALA A 194 3.98 12.17 -21.59
N GLY A 195 5.19 12.21 -22.16
CA GLY A 195 6.06 13.37 -22.05
C GLY A 195 6.87 13.43 -20.75
N PRO A 196 7.75 14.45 -20.62
CA PRO A 196 8.64 14.63 -19.47
C PRO A 196 7.91 15.17 -18.22
N ASP A 197 6.78 15.86 -18.41
CA ASP A 197 6.07 16.60 -17.38
C ASP A 197 4.94 15.78 -16.72
N LEU A 198 5.06 14.46 -16.73
CA LEU A 198 4.12 13.57 -16.07
C LEU A 198 4.02 13.95 -14.58
N PRO A 199 2.81 14.29 -14.04
CA PRO A 199 2.66 14.73 -12.65
C PRO A 199 2.74 13.57 -11.66
N VAL A 200 3.80 12.78 -11.79
CA VAL A 200 4.06 11.57 -10.99
C VAL A 200 5.53 11.53 -10.64
N ARG A 201 5.82 11.33 -9.37
CA ARG A 201 7.19 11.14 -8.85
C ARG A 201 7.42 9.71 -8.40
N ARG A 202 8.67 9.33 -8.28
CA ARG A 202 9.08 8.09 -7.64
C ARG A 202 9.34 8.34 -6.15
N VAL A 203 8.95 7.36 -5.32
CA VAL A 203 9.24 7.37 -3.89
C VAL A 203 9.89 6.05 -3.53
N ARG A 204 11.04 6.10 -2.82
CA ARG A 204 11.72 4.93 -2.27
C ARG A 204 11.43 4.81 -0.78
N LEU A 205 11.22 3.59 -0.32
CA LEU A 205 11.06 3.27 1.09
C LEU A 205 11.90 2.05 1.47
N GLN A 206 12.35 2.00 2.71
CA GLN A 206 13.12 0.91 3.28
C GLN A 206 12.25 0.14 4.27
N MET A 207 12.32 -1.18 4.21
CA MET A 207 11.53 -2.10 5.01
C MET A 207 12.36 -3.29 5.46
N MET A 208 11.91 -3.96 6.52
CA MET A 208 12.52 -5.20 7.01
C MET A 208 11.47 -6.26 7.35
N GLN A 209 11.92 -7.50 7.44
CA GLN A 209 11.13 -8.62 7.95
C GLN A 209 11.96 -9.46 8.92
N THR A 210 11.35 -9.86 10.03
CA THR A 210 11.96 -10.69 11.05
C THR A 210 11.75 -12.19 10.81
N ASP A 211 12.46 -13.00 11.58
CA ASP A 211 12.06 -14.37 11.87
C ASP A 211 10.69 -14.38 12.61
N PRO A 212 10.02 -15.55 12.73
CA PRO A 212 8.73 -15.62 13.39
C PRO A 212 8.73 -15.03 14.81
N LEU A 213 7.68 -14.26 15.16
CA LEU A 213 7.53 -13.68 16.48
C LEU A 213 7.38 -14.75 17.58
N GLY A 214 6.93 -15.95 17.23
CA GLY A 214 6.67 -17.04 18.16
C GLY A 214 5.31 -16.98 18.85
N GLU A 215 4.52 -15.96 18.54
CA GLU A 215 3.15 -15.78 19.02
C GLU A 215 2.33 -14.99 17.99
N PRO A 216 0.99 -15.03 18.06
CA PRO A 216 0.16 -14.22 17.19
C PRO A 216 0.29 -12.72 17.48
N LEU A 217 0.32 -11.91 16.39
CA LEU A 217 0.07 -10.46 16.39
C LEU A 217 -1.21 -10.23 15.58
N PRO A 218 -2.39 -10.34 16.21
CA PRO A 218 -3.65 -10.45 15.48
C PRO A 218 -4.02 -9.22 14.67
N THR A 219 -3.71 -8.01 15.14
CA THR A 219 -3.98 -6.76 14.43
C THR A 219 -2.75 -6.24 13.71
N SER A 220 -2.93 -5.42 12.67
CA SER A 220 -1.86 -4.54 12.22
C SER A 220 -1.56 -3.50 13.32
N VAL A 221 -0.32 -3.00 13.37
CA VAL A 221 0.10 -2.03 14.40
C VAL A 221 0.80 -0.86 13.71
N ALA A 222 0.47 0.35 14.16
CA ALA A 222 1.19 1.58 13.83
C ALA A 222 1.70 2.24 15.12
N ASP A 223 2.64 3.16 15.02
CA ASP A 223 3.00 4.06 16.10
C ASP A 223 2.27 5.42 15.97
N ALA A 224 2.45 6.29 16.97
CA ALA A 224 1.85 7.61 16.95
C ALA A 224 2.47 8.56 15.90
N ASP A 225 3.66 8.27 15.39
CA ASP A 225 4.23 9.03 14.26
C ASP A 225 3.44 8.86 12.98
N SER A 226 2.63 7.80 12.85
CA SER A 226 1.67 7.63 11.76
C SER A 226 0.61 8.75 11.73
N PHE A 227 0.28 9.38 12.85
CA PHE A 227 -0.61 10.55 12.89
C PHE A 227 -0.03 11.74 12.13
N ARG A 228 1.29 11.92 12.16
CA ARG A 228 2.00 13.01 11.46
C ARG A 228 2.06 12.78 9.96
N TYR A 229 2.06 11.53 9.55
CA TYR A 229 2.21 11.15 8.15
C TYR A 229 0.87 11.12 7.38
N TYR A 230 -0.19 10.63 8.01
CA TYR A 230 -1.46 10.44 7.32
C TYR A 230 -2.40 11.64 7.44
N PRO A 231 -2.97 12.12 6.31
CA PRO A 231 -3.83 13.31 6.28
C PRO A 231 -5.14 13.13 7.07
N ALA A 232 -5.55 11.90 7.34
CA ALA A 232 -6.76 11.59 8.12
C ALA A 232 -6.73 12.06 9.58
N TYR A 233 -5.56 12.43 10.09
CA TYR A 233 -5.36 12.85 11.48
C TYR A 233 -5.15 14.35 11.65
N ALA A 234 -5.19 15.12 10.55
CA ALA A 234 -5.06 16.57 10.60
C ALA A 234 -6.09 17.18 11.57
N SER A 235 -5.58 17.90 12.58
CA SER A 235 -6.36 18.48 13.68
C SER A 235 -5.50 19.46 14.49
N GLU A 236 -6.11 20.35 15.26
CA GLU A 236 -5.40 21.23 16.20
C GLU A 236 -4.57 20.43 17.21
N ALA A 237 -5.07 19.27 17.65
CA ALA A 237 -4.32 18.39 18.55
C ALA A 237 -3.04 17.84 17.90
N LEU A 238 -3.04 17.57 16.59
CA LEU A 238 -1.85 17.16 15.87
C LEU A 238 -0.87 18.32 15.72
N ASP A 239 -1.34 19.54 15.48
CA ASP A 239 -0.50 20.73 15.40
C ASP A 239 0.20 21.00 16.75
N GLU A 240 -0.53 20.85 17.87
CA GLU A 240 0.01 20.96 19.23
C GLU A 240 1.04 19.84 19.49
N LEU A 241 0.76 18.59 19.12
CA LEU A 241 1.72 17.48 19.23
C LEU A 241 3.01 17.78 18.45
N ASN A 242 2.89 18.32 17.24
CA ASN A 242 4.05 18.66 16.40
C ASN A 242 4.89 19.80 17.01
N ALA A 243 4.23 20.80 17.59
CA ALA A 243 4.90 21.94 18.20
C ALA A 243 5.59 21.58 19.53
N SER A 244 4.90 20.81 20.38
CA SER A 244 5.36 20.53 21.76
C SER A 244 6.28 19.32 21.85
N ARG A 245 6.12 18.34 20.96
CA ARG A 245 6.95 17.13 20.93
C ARG A 245 7.30 16.76 19.49
N PRO A 246 8.38 17.33 18.92
CA PRO A 246 8.82 17.00 17.59
C PRO A 246 9.17 15.51 17.46
N GLN A 247 9.09 15.00 16.26
CA GLN A 247 9.50 13.64 15.92
C GLN A 247 10.99 13.43 16.23
N ALA A 248 11.40 12.20 16.56
CA ALA A 248 12.81 11.87 16.73
C ALA A 248 13.61 12.25 15.46
N GLU A 249 14.83 12.77 15.65
CA GLU A 249 15.65 13.32 14.55
C GLU A 249 15.79 12.35 13.38
N ILE A 250 16.11 11.07 13.65
CA ILE A 250 16.25 10.05 12.60
C ILE A 250 14.91 9.79 11.88
N ALA A 251 13.80 9.78 12.61
CA ALA A 251 12.49 9.57 12.02
C ALA A 251 12.07 10.76 11.17
N ALA A 252 12.35 11.99 11.61
CA ALA A 252 12.11 13.21 10.84
C ALA A 252 12.97 13.27 9.57
N ALA A 253 14.27 12.97 9.69
CA ALA A 253 15.23 12.98 8.58
C ALA A 253 14.82 12.01 7.46
N HIS A 254 14.31 10.84 7.81
CA HIS A 254 13.89 9.80 6.86
C HIS A 254 12.37 9.76 6.64
N ARG A 255 11.62 10.74 7.16
CA ARG A 255 10.14 10.83 7.05
C ARG A 255 9.47 9.50 7.41
N MET A 256 9.84 8.97 8.57
CA MET A 256 9.45 7.65 9.03
C MET A 256 8.13 7.66 9.78
N GLN A 257 7.51 6.51 9.75
CA GLN A 257 6.46 6.06 10.66
C GLN A 257 6.65 4.57 10.86
N LEU A 258 6.16 4.02 11.95
CA LEU A 258 6.10 2.57 12.10
C LEU A 258 4.77 2.04 11.58
N LEU A 259 4.85 1.08 10.69
CA LEU A 259 3.79 0.11 10.42
C LEU A 259 4.35 -1.30 10.62
N MET A 260 3.58 -2.17 11.25
CA MET A 260 3.96 -3.54 11.53
C MET A 260 2.80 -4.50 11.24
N VAL A 261 3.07 -5.56 10.47
CA VAL A 261 2.09 -6.59 10.11
C VAL A 261 2.71 -7.96 10.20
N GLN A 262 2.05 -8.89 10.90
CA GLN A 262 2.50 -10.27 10.91
C GLN A 262 2.13 -10.99 9.62
N ARG A 263 3.08 -11.75 9.08
CA ARG A 263 2.92 -12.59 7.91
C ARG A 263 2.45 -14.00 8.26
N ALA A 264 1.98 -14.74 7.27
CA ALA A 264 1.54 -16.12 7.44
C ALA A 264 2.63 -17.04 8.01
N ASP A 265 3.92 -16.73 7.77
CA ASP A 265 5.08 -17.44 8.33
C ASP A 265 5.39 -17.03 9.79
N GLY A 266 4.60 -16.13 10.38
CA GLY A 266 4.79 -15.61 11.73
C GLY A 266 5.81 -14.47 11.85
N GLY A 267 6.56 -14.15 10.80
CA GLY A 267 7.50 -13.03 10.76
C GLY A 267 6.78 -11.69 10.70
N LEU A 268 7.42 -10.63 11.20
CA LEU A 268 6.89 -9.27 11.18
C LEU A 268 7.47 -8.51 9.99
N THR A 269 6.61 -7.96 9.13
CA THR A 269 7.00 -6.92 8.17
C THR A 269 6.89 -5.57 8.86
N ILE A 270 7.99 -4.82 8.86
CA ILE A 270 8.16 -3.56 9.60
C ILE A 270 8.74 -2.52 8.64
N GLY A 271 8.30 -1.28 8.72
CA GLY A 271 8.79 -0.11 7.97
C GLY A 271 8.01 1.12 8.39
N ASP A 272 8.20 2.25 7.72
CA ASP A 272 9.06 2.47 6.57
C ASP A 272 9.70 3.87 6.59
N THR A 273 10.59 4.12 5.63
CA THR A 273 11.11 5.45 5.31
C THR A 273 10.45 6.00 4.05
N HIS A 274 10.59 7.31 3.79
CA HIS A 274 10.11 7.93 2.54
C HIS A 274 11.16 8.86 1.96
N GLU A 275 11.72 8.47 0.82
CA GLU A 275 12.70 9.24 0.08
C GLU A 275 12.07 9.75 -1.22
N TYR A 276 12.09 11.06 -1.40
CA TYR A 276 11.49 11.75 -2.55
C TYR A 276 12.53 12.34 -3.51
N GLU A 277 13.78 12.45 -3.07
CA GLU A 277 14.87 13.03 -3.84
C GLU A 277 15.39 12.08 -4.93
N HIS A 278 15.92 12.62 -6.00
CA HIS A 278 16.58 11.89 -7.08
C HIS A 278 17.99 12.44 -7.34
N PRO A 279 18.96 11.56 -7.67
CA PRO A 279 18.85 10.10 -7.63
C PRO A 279 18.69 9.59 -6.21
N PHE A 280 18.03 8.43 -6.04
CA PHE A 280 18.02 7.75 -4.74
C PHE A 280 19.45 7.36 -4.35
N ALA A 281 19.75 7.36 -3.05
CA ALA A 281 21.02 6.84 -2.55
C ALA A 281 21.23 5.40 -3.03
N PHE A 282 22.48 5.04 -3.33
CA PHE A 282 22.81 3.69 -3.81
C PHE A 282 22.53 2.65 -2.74
N ASP A 283 22.96 2.94 -1.51
CA ASP A 283 22.83 2.04 -0.37
C ASP A 283 21.51 2.26 0.40
N THR A 284 21.18 1.29 1.24
CA THR A 284 20.29 1.45 2.38
C THR A 284 21.12 1.65 3.63
N VAL A 285 20.67 2.50 4.56
CA VAL A 285 21.38 2.80 5.80
C VAL A 285 20.74 2.08 6.99
N GLU A 286 21.52 1.78 8.03
CA GLU A 286 21.05 1.01 9.19
C GLU A 286 20.26 1.86 10.21
N ASP A 287 20.55 3.17 10.33
CA ASP A 287 19.93 4.04 11.35
C ASP A 287 18.39 3.97 11.38
N PRO A 288 17.66 3.98 10.23
CA PRO A 288 16.22 3.77 10.23
C PRO A 288 15.80 2.41 10.79
N TYR A 289 16.53 1.35 10.49
CA TYR A 289 16.21 0.01 11.00
C TYR A 289 16.43 -0.11 12.50
N ASP A 290 17.48 0.51 13.02
CA ASP A 290 17.75 0.58 14.46
C ASP A 290 16.67 1.38 15.19
N HIS A 291 16.20 2.49 14.59
CA HIS A 291 15.09 3.26 15.11
C HIS A 291 13.80 2.43 15.16
N LEU A 292 13.41 1.81 14.04
CA LEU A 292 12.22 0.95 13.96
C LEU A 292 12.29 -0.22 14.95
N THR A 293 13.48 -0.82 15.11
CA THR A 293 13.69 -1.91 16.09
C THR A 293 13.37 -1.44 17.50
N ARG A 294 13.91 -0.29 17.93
CA ARG A 294 13.63 0.27 19.28
C ARG A 294 12.15 0.57 19.48
N VAL A 295 11.49 1.14 18.46
CA VAL A 295 10.05 1.46 18.56
C VAL A 295 9.23 0.17 18.68
N VAL A 296 9.51 -0.85 17.86
CA VAL A 296 8.81 -2.15 17.94
C VAL A 296 9.04 -2.84 19.27
N GLU A 297 10.29 -2.89 19.77
CA GLU A 297 10.62 -3.49 21.07
C GLU A 297 9.89 -2.79 22.21
N SER A 298 9.77 -1.46 22.13
CA SER A 298 9.00 -0.67 23.09
C SER A 298 7.50 -0.99 23.07
N LEU A 299 6.92 -1.29 21.90
CA LEU A 299 5.50 -1.67 21.78
C LEU A 299 5.26 -3.12 22.21
N LEU A 300 6.16 -4.03 21.84
CA LEU A 300 6.06 -5.44 22.19
C LEU A 300 6.47 -5.73 23.67
N GLY A 301 7.19 -4.80 24.32
CA GLY A 301 7.76 -5.02 25.67
C GLY A 301 8.76 -6.17 25.72
N ARG A 302 9.42 -6.48 24.61
CA ARG A 302 10.41 -7.57 24.47
C ARG A 302 11.33 -7.32 23.28
N PRO A 303 12.50 -7.97 23.22
CA PRO A 303 13.40 -7.90 22.07
C PRO A 303 12.72 -8.38 20.78
N LEU A 304 13.03 -7.69 19.68
CA LEU A 304 12.59 -8.08 18.35
C LEU A 304 13.29 -9.39 17.92
N PRO A 305 12.58 -10.34 17.29
CA PRO A 305 13.22 -11.47 16.64
C PRO A 305 14.26 -11.00 15.60
N LYS A 306 15.24 -11.85 15.32
CA LYS A 306 16.30 -11.55 14.35
C LYS A 306 15.71 -11.05 13.03
N VAL A 307 16.25 -9.95 12.50
CA VAL A 307 15.93 -9.47 11.17
C VAL A 307 16.43 -10.45 10.13
N ARG A 308 15.54 -11.02 9.36
CA ARG A 308 15.79 -12.03 8.35
C ARG A 308 16.14 -11.43 6.99
N ARG A 309 15.51 -10.27 6.66
CA ARG A 309 15.75 -9.59 5.39
C ARG A 309 15.42 -8.09 5.47
N ARG A 310 16.13 -7.31 4.66
CA ARG A 310 15.87 -5.90 4.39
C ARG A 310 15.70 -5.70 2.90
N TRP A 311 14.90 -4.71 2.50
CA TRP A 311 14.75 -4.33 1.09
C TRP A 311 14.32 -2.88 0.96
N ALA A 312 14.58 -2.31 -0.22
CA ALA A 312 13.96 -1.06 -0.65
C ALA A 312 12.83 -1.36 -1.65
N GLY A 313 11.73 -0.65 -1.51
CA GLY A 313 10.64 -0.60 -2.48
C GLY A 313 10.61 0.75 -3.18
N VAL A 314 10.20 0.78 -4.44
CA VAL A 314 9.98 2.03 -5.16
C VAL A 314 8.58 2.00 -5.77
N TYR A 315 7.78 3.03 -5.50
CA TYR A 315 6.47 3.21 -6.11
C TYR A 315 6.35 4.57 -6.81
N ALA A 316 5.37 4.68 -7.70
CA ALA A 316 4.98 5.92 -8.32
C ALA A 316 3.89 6.61 -7.48
N GLN A 317 3.97 7.93 -7.32
CA GLN A 317 3.03 8.75 -6.57
C GLN A 317 2.67 9.99 -7.37
N CYS A 318 1.37 10.30 -7.48
CA CYS A 318 0.93 11.60 -7.99
C CYS A 318 1.56 12.72 -7.18
N THR A 319 2.00 13.78 -7.85
CA THR A 319 2.54 14.98 -7.18
C THR A 319 1.43 15.81 -6.56
N ASP A 320 0.24 15.77 -7.11
CA ASP A 320 -0.97 16.32 -6.50
C ASP A 320 -1.48 15.35 -5.41
N PRO A 321 -1.47 15.76 -4.12
CA PRO A 321 -1.91 14.91 -3.01
C PRO A 321 -3.40 14.58 -3.07
N GLY A 322 -4.22 15.40 -3.73
CA GLY A 322 -5.66 15.18 -3.90
C GLY A 322 -5.99 14.08 -4.89
N ARG A 323 -5.03 13.64 -5.72
CA ARG A 323 -5.26 12.58 -6.70
C ARG A 323 -4.85 11.21 -6.18
N VAL A 324 -5.77 10.25 -6.23
CA VAL A 324 -5.51 8.86 -5.82
C VAL A 324 -4.63 8.13 -6.84
N VAL A 325 -4.84 8.39 -8.13
CA VAL A 325 -4.14 7.74 -9.24
C VAL A 325 -4.10 8.69 -10.44
N HIS A 326 -3.06 8.57 -11.26
CA HIS A 326 -2.98 9.25 -12.56
C HIS A 326 -3.51 8.31 -13.64
N ARG A 327 -4.53 8.77 -14.38
CA ARG A 327 -5.06 8.14 -15.60
C ARG A 327 -4.96 9.14 -16.74
N GLN A 328 -4.42 8.70 -17.85
CA GLN A 328 -4.24 9.52 -19.05
C GLN A 328 -4.34 8.67 -20.30
N GLN A 329 -5.18 9.07 -21.24
CA GLN A 329 -5.09 8.54 -22.60
C GLN A 329 -3.84 9.11 -23.25
N VAL A 330 -2.89 8.27 -23.59
CA VAL A 330 -1.59 8.67 -24.17
C VAL A 330 -1.55 8.50 -25.68
N ARG A 331 -2.40 7.65 -26.23
CA ARG A 331 -2.70 7.46 -27.67
C ARG A 331 -4.13 6.94 -27.78
N ASP A 332 -4.68 6.95 -28.99
CA ASP A 332 -5.99 6.36 -29.26
C ASP A 332 -6.00 4.87 -28.86
N GLY A 333 -6.95 4.49 -28.01
CA GLY A 333 -7.05 3.15 -27.44
C GLY A 333 -5.97 2.79 -26.39
N VAL A 334 -5.04 3.69 -26.02
CA VAL A 334 -3.94 3.40 -25.07
C VAL A 334 -3.96 4.34 -23.86
N TRP A 335 -4.07 3.77 -22.70
CA TRP A 335 -4.16 4.46 -21.42
C TRP A 335 -2.98 4.16 -20.52
N LEU A 336 -2.47 5.18 -19.83
CA LEU A 336 -1.51 5.06 -18.75
C LEU A 336 -2.23 5.17 -17.41
N VAL A 337 -2.06 4.18 -16.53
CA VAL A 337 -2.59 4.19 -15.15
C VAL A 337 -1.43 3.95 -14.19
N THR A 338 -1.05 4.98 -13.44
CA THR A 338 0.11 4.96 -12.54
C THR A 338 -0.07 5.94 -11.37
N GLY A 339 0.87 6.01 -10.45
CA GLY A 339 0.94 7.03 -9.41
C GLY A 339 0.02 6.84 -8.20
N PRO A 340 -0.42 5.62 -7.81
CA PRO A 340 -1.28 5.45 -6.63
C PRO A 340 -0.55 5.73 -5.30
N GLY A 341 0.77 5.89 -5.33
CA GLY A 341 1.57 6.14 -4.13
C GLY A 341 1.53 4.98 -3.12
N GLY A 342 1.71 5.28 -1.85
CA GLY A 342 1.57 4.33 -0.75
C GLY A 342 0.14 3.77 -0.58
N ARG A 343 -0.82 4.21 -1.42
CA ARG A 343 -2.22 3.75 -1.43
C ARG A 343 -2.43 2.54 -2.34
N GLY A 344 -1.43 2.19 -3.15
CA GLY A 344 -1.56 1.19 -4.21
C GLY A 344 -2.11 -0.16 -3.76
N MET A 345 -1.61 -0.72 -2.66
CA MET A 345 -2.12 -1.99 -2.13
C MET A 345 -3.58 -1.83 -1.67
N THR A 346 -3.88 -0.81 -0.86
CA THR A 346 -5.24 -0.54 -0.39
C THR A 346 -6.20 -0.36 -1.55
N CYS A 347 -5.92 0.58 -2.45
CA CYS A 347 -6.90 1.12 -3.41
C CYS A 347 -6.95 0.37 -4.75
N SER A 348 -6.01 -0.55 -5.04
CA SER A 348 -5.89 -1.16 -6.37
C SER A 348 -7.16 -1.81 -6.94
N PRO A 349 -8.03 -2.51 -6.16
CA PRO A 349 -9.25 -3.06 -6.73
C PRO A 349 -10.24 -1.98 -7.18
N ALA A 350 -10.44 -0.95 -6.35
CA ALA A 350 -11.34 0.16 -6.68
C ALA A 350 -10.78 1.05 -7.81
N ILE A 351 -9.47 1.27 -7.85
CA ILE A 351 -8.82 1.96 -8.98
C ILE A 351 -9.09 1.23 -10.29
N ALA A 352 -8.99 -0.10 -10.28
CA ALA A 352 -9.26 -0.91 -11.46
C ALA A 352 -10.74 -0.89 -11.85
N GLU A 353 -11.66 -0.96 -10.87
CA GLU A 353 -13.10 -0.84 -11.08
C GLU A 353 -13.47 0.54 -11.68
N GLN A 354 -12.91 1.62 -11.12
CA GLN A 354 -13.10 2.98 -11.63
C GLN A 354 -12.56 3.12 -13.07
N THR A 355 -11.38 2.55 -13.35
CA THR A 355 -10.81 2.57 -14.70
C THR A 355 -11.71 1.83 -15.68
N ALA A 356 -12.21 0.65 -15.32
CA ALA A 356 -13.12 -0.11 -16.14
C ALA A 356 -14.42 0.65 -16.43
N ASN A 357 -14.97 1.35 -15.42
CA ASN A 357 -16.17 2.18 -15.59
C ASN A 357 -15.91 3.39 -16.50
N GLU A 358 -14.76 4.07 -16.35
CA GLU A 358 -14.37 5.22 -17.18
C GLU A 358 -14.14 4.84 -18.64
N LEU A 359 -13.60 3.64 -18.88
CA LEU A 359 -13.34 3.13 -20.22
C LEU A 359 -14.54 2.37 -20.83
N GLY A 360 -15.61 2.18 -20.08
CA GLY A 360 -16.85 1.58 -20.58
C GLY A 360 -16.80 0.07 -20.78
N TRP A 361 -15.95 -0.64 -20.04
CA TRP A 361 -15.86 -2.11 -20.06
C TRP A 361 -16.27 -2.75 -18.75
#